data_8d2ec5182a2568df2cde2fa0a59d21c9
#
_entry.id   8d2ec5182a2568df2cde2fa0a59d21c9
#
_cell.length_a   1.000
_cell.length_b   1.000
_cell.length_c   1.000
_cell.angle_alpha   90.00
_cell.angle_beta   90.00
_cell.angle_gamma   90.00
#
_symmetry.space_group_name_H-M   'P 1'
#
loop_
_entity.id
_entity.type
_entity.pdbx_description
1 polymer ?
#
loop_
_entity_poly.entity_id
_entity_poly.type
_entity_poly.pdbx_seq_one_letter_code
_entity_poly.pdbx_strand_id
1 'polypeptide(L)'
;MKYTPSTESIPQSSRRAVNEKLLYLIDNNCCEAYGITKQDVFQGYTGDGGLHGLSRKNYRSYHTYSEAKKELENGQFFTPPALCQFVADCLRLEEDDLVADLTCGMGNFFNVMPVEANVYGCELDTKAFKVASYLYPEANLVNKDIRNYMPQVRFDYVVGNPPFNLQWMAENGKEYLSQLYYCLKAAQFLKPLGILALIVPNSFLADSFSDSSMIRKMEAQFRFLGQILLPDDTFAQMGVSHFPIKLQF
;
A
#
# COMPACT_ATOMS: atom_id res chain seq x y z
N MET A 1 11.08 -13.02 -2.95
CA MET A 1 10.86 -12.12 -1.78
C MET A 1 12.15 -11.95 -0.98
N LYS A 2 12.50 -10.70 -0.64
CA LYS A 2 13.70 -10.37 0.17
C LYS A 2 13.51 -10.72 1.66
N TYR A 3 12.31 -10.49 2.19
CA TYR A 3 11.93 -10.79 3.57
C TYR A 3 10.72 -11.74 3.61
N THR A 4 10.71 -12.64 4.58
CA THR A 4 9.63 -13.61 4.78
C THR A 4 8.53 -13.00 5.66
N PRO A 5 7.24 -13.11 5.30
CA PRO A 5 6.15 -12.65 6.15
C PRO A 5 6.09 -13.44 7.46
N SER A 6 5.60 -12.77 8.53
CA SER A 6 5.32 -13.46 9.79
C SER A 6 4.15 -14.44 9.62
N THR A 7 4.24 -15.58 10.28
CA THR A 7 3.13 -16.52 10.43
C THR A 7 2.21 -16.15 11.61
N GLU A 8 2.68 -15.29 12.49
CA GLU A 8 1.96 -14.83 13.67
C GLU A 8 1.53 -13.36 13.51
N SER A 9 0.31 -13.05 13.91
CA SER A 9 -0.17 -11.67 13.94
C SER A 9 0.17 -11.01 15.28
N ILE A 10 0.64 -9.77 15.24
CA ILE A 10 0.86 -8.97 16.46
C ILE A 10 -0.51 -8.49 16.96
N PRO A 11 -0.88 -8.82 18.21
CA PRO A 11 -2.15 -8.39 18.78
C PRO A 11 -2.29 -6.86 18.79
N GLN A 12 -3.51 -6.35 18.56
CA GLN A 12 -3.81 -4.91 18.54
C GLN A 12 -3.26 -4.17 19.77
N SER A 13 -3.36 -4.76 20.96
CA SER A 13 -2.88 -4.16 22.21
C SER A 13 -1.36 -3.96 22.28
N SER A 14 -0.58 -4.71 21.49
CA SER A 14 0.88 -4.67 21.49
C SER A 14 1.47 -3.88 20.33
N ARG A 15 0.70 -3.63 19.27
CA ARG A 15 1.17 -3.04 18.00
C ARG A 15 1.85 -1.70 18.19
N ARG A 16 1.20 -0.80 18.94
CA ARG A 16 1.74 0.53 19.18
C ARG A 16 3.12 0.47 19.83
N ALA A 17 3.27 -0.32 20.90
CA ALA A 17 4.53 -0.44 21.60
C ALA A 17 5.63 -1.07 20.73
N VAL A 18 5.27 -2.06 19.88
CA VAL A 18 6.21 -2.67 18.93
C VAL A 18 6.63 -1.65 17.86
N ASN A 19 5.68 -0.95 17.25
CA ASN A 19 5.97 0.07 16.24
C ASN A 19 6.86 1.20 16.80
N GLU A 20 6.52 1.73 17.99
CA GLU A 20 7.31 2.80 18.64
C GLU A 20 8.73 2.32 18.96
N LYS A 21 8.88 1.09 19.43
CA LYS A 21 10.22 0.49 19.70
C LYS A 21 11.04 0.35 18.41
N LEU A 22 10.46 -0.20 17.36
CA LEU A 22 11.16 -0.39 16.07
C LEU A 22 11.57 0.96 15.47
N LEU A 23 10.68 1.95 15.47
CA LEU A 23 10.99 3.30 14.99
C LEU A 23 12.11 3.95 15.82
N TYR A 24 12.08 3.82 17.14
CA TYR A 24 13.16 4.31 18.01
C TYR A 24 14.50 3.67 17.65
N LEU A 25 14.54 2.35 17.44
CA LEU A 25 15.76 1.63 17.09
C LEU A 25 16.31 2.04 15.72
N ILE A 26 15.43 2.25 14.74
CA ILE A 26 15.78 2.73 13.41
C ILE A 26 16.33 4.16 13.48
N ASP A 27 15.62 5.08 14.15
CA ASP A 27 16.02 6.48 14.28
C ASP A 27 17.39 6.67 14.98
N ASN A 28 17.75 5.76 15.88
CA ASN A 28 19.01 5.80 16.60
C ASN A 28 20.09 4.87 16.01
N ASN A 29 19.84 4.24 14.87
CA ASN A 29 20.77 3.29 14.21
C ASN A 29 21.26 2.18 15.15
N CYS A 30 20.41 1.69 16.04
CA CYS A 30 20.80 0.71 17.05
C CYS A 30 20.11 -0.66 16.94
N CYS A 31 19.42 -0.95 15.82
CA CYS A 31 18.78 -2.25 15.59
C CYS A 31 19.76 -3.41 15.81
N GLU A 32 20.93 -3.38 15.18
CA GLU A 32 21.95 -4.44 15.30
C GLU A 32 22.45 -4.59 16.74
N ALA A 33 22.66 -3.49 17.47
CA ALA A 33 23.10 -3.52 18.87
C ALA A 33 22.09 -4.21 19.79
N TYR A 34 20.82 -4.22 19.42
CA TYR A 34 19.74 -4.92 20.14
C TYR A 34 19.39 -6.27 19.50
N GLY A 35 20.18 -6.76 18.54
CA GLY A 35 19.96 -8.02 17.86
C GLY A 35 18.70 -8.03 16.96
N ILE A 36 18.21 -6.86 16.56
CA ILE A 36 17.05 -6.73 15.69
C ILE A 36 17.51 -6.64 14.23
N THR A 37 17.11 -7.62 13.45
CA THR A 37 17.43 -7.71 12.04
C THR A 37 16.40 -6.94 11.17
N LYS A 38 16.72 -6.69 9.91
CA LYS A 38 15.74 -6.16 8.93
C LYS A 38 14.54 -7.10 8.77
N GLN A 39 14.75 -8.41 8.87
CA GLN A 39 13.68 -9.41 8.87
C GLN A 39 12.71 -9.19 10.05
N ASP A 40 13.23 -8.93 11.26
CA ASP A 40 12.40 -8.66 12.44
C ASP A 40 11.63 -7.35 12.30
N VAL A 41 12.24 -6.32 11.71
CA VAL A 41 11.56 -5.06 11.41
C VAL A 41 10.43 -5.27 10.40
N PHE A 42 10.67 -6.02 9.33
CA PHE A 42 9.65 -6.33 8.32
C PHE A 42 8.46 -7.09 8.91
N GLN A 43 8.70 -8.03 9.80
CA GLN A 43 7.66 -8.82 10.47
C GLN A 43 6.96 -8.06 11.60
N GLY A 44 7.68 -7.18 12.29
CA GLY A 44 7.20 -6.51 13.49
C GLY A 44 6.47 -5.20 13.24
N TYR A 45 6.80 -4.46 12.18
CA TYR A 45 6.16 -3.18 11.92
C TYR A 45 4.80 -3.37 11.23
N THR A 46 3.75 -2.89 11.86
CA THR A 46 2.37 -3.07 11.40
C THR A 46 1.67 -1.78 10.99
N GLY A 47 2.34 -0.62 11.16
CA GLY A 47 1.72 0.69 10.93
C GLY A 47 0.60 1.02 11.91
N ASP A 48 -0.10 2.10 11.65
CA ASP A 48 -1.19 2.60 12.52
C ASP A 48 -2.59 2.12 12.07
N GLY A 49 -2.70 1.34 10.98
CA GLY A 49 -3.96 0.82 10.43
C GLY A 49 -4.22 -0.67 10.69
N GLY A 50 -5.37 -1.13 10.23
CA GLY A 50 -5.80 -2.53 10.36
C GLY A 50 -6.39 -2.89 11.71
N LEU A 51 -7.27 -3.89 11.74
CA LEU A 51 -8.00 -4.28 12.95
C LEU A 51 -7.23 -5.24 13.86
N HIS A 52 -6.28 -6.00 13.38
CA HIS A 52 -5.29 -6.84 14.09
C HIS A 52 -5.75 -7.41 15.44
N GLY A 53 -6.86 -8.12 15.46
CA GLY A 53 -7.39 -8.71 16.68
C GLY A 53 -8.15 -7.72 17.58
N LEU A 54 -8.59 -6.55 17.04
CA LEU A 54 -9.51 -5.65 17.75
C LEU A 54 -10.73 -6.42 18.23
N SER A 55 -10.93 -6.47 19.54
CA SER A 55 -12.05 -7.21 20.13
C SER A 55 -12.99 -6.28 20.88
N ARG A 56 -14.31 -6.42 20.64
CA ARG A 56 -15.34 -5.69 21.40
C ARG A 56 -15.22 -5.87 22.91
N LYS A 57 -14.71 -7.02 23.35
CA LYS A 57 -14.55 -7.36 24.77
C LYS A 57 -13.58 -6.43 25.50
N ASN A 58 -12.69 -5.77 24.78
CA ASN A 58 -11.68 -4.87 25.35
C ASN A 58 -12.20 -3.44 25.58
N TYR A 59 -13.45 -3.16 25.24
CA TYR A 59 -14.05 -1.82 25.33
C TYR A 59 -15.26 -1.80 26.25
N ARG A 60 -15.38 -0.75 27.06
CA ARG A 60 -16.49 -0.58 28.03
C ARG A 60 -17.85 -0.40 27.35
N SER A 61 -17.89 0.23 26.18
CA SER A 61 -19.13 0.48 25.43
C SER A 61 -18.99 0.10 23.97
N TYR A 62 -20.14 -0.12 23.29
CA TYR A 62 -20.16 -0.33 21.85
C TYR A 62 -19.70 0.93 21.09
N HIS A 63 -20.02 2.11 21.62
CA HIS A 63 -19.63 3.39 21.01
C HIS A 63 -18.10 3.52 20.93
N THR A 64 -17.39 3.35 22.05
CA THR A 64 -15.91 3.42 22.08
C THR A 64 -15.25 2.36 21.21
N TYR A 65 -15.81 1.16 21.13
CA TYR A 65 -15.36 0.13 20.20
C TYR A 65 -15.57 0.55 18.74
N SER A 66 -16.75 1.10 18.42
CA SER A 66 -17.09 1.52 17.05
C SER A 66 -16.22 2.69 16.58
N GLU A 67 -15.89 3.63 17.47
CA GLU A 67 -14.96 4.73 17.15
C GLU A 67 -13.56 4.22 16.88
N ALA A 68 -13.00 3.39 17.76
CA ALA A 68 -11.70 2.77 17.56
C ALA A 68 -11.66 1.91 16.29
N LYS A 69 -12.73 1.19 15.98
CA LYS A 69 -12.86 0.41 14.75
C LYS A 69 -12.80 1.30 13.52
N LYS A 70 -13.56 2.40 13.49
CA LYS A 70 -13.56 3.37 12.38
C LYS A 70 -12.19 4.01 12.17
N GLU A 71 -11.51 4.39 13.25
CA GLU A 71 -10.17 4.96 13.19
C GLU A 71 -9.18 3.98 12.53
N LEU A 72 -9.22 2.72 12.92
CA LEU A 72 -8.35 1.68 12.38
C LEU A 72 -8.75 1.23 10.96
N GLU A 73 -10.04 1.25 10.61
CA GLU A 73 -10.54 0.96 9.26
C GLU A 73 -10.11 2.02 8.24
N ASN A 74 -9.96 3.26 8.67
CA ASN A 74 -9.46 4.37 7.84
C ASN A 74 -7.93 4.46 7.80
N GLY A 75 -7.24 3.57 8.52
CA GLY A 75 -5.78 3.56 8.63
C GLY A 75 -5.09 2.90 7.44
N GLN A 76 -3.77 2.79 7.56
CA GLN A 76 -2.93 2.09 6.59
C GLN A 76 -3.19 0.58 6.60
N PHE A 77 -3.37 0.01 5.41
CA PHE A 77 -3.42 -1.43 5.20
C PHE A 77 -2.27 -1.83 4.28
N PHE A 78 -1.21 -2.35 4.87
CA PHE A 78 -0.09 -2.84 4.07
C PHE A 78 -0.50 -4.06 3.26
N THR A 79 -0.13 -4.08 2.00
CA THR A 79 -0.46 -5.20 1.10
C THR A 79 0.17 -6.49 1.60
N PRO A 80 -0.59 -7.58 1.74
CA PRO A 80 -0.01 -8.87 2.12
C PRO A 80 1.12 -9.29 1.17
N PRO A 81 2.28 -9.75 1.68
CA PRO A 81 3.43 -10.12 0.83
C PRO A 81 3.11 -11.17 -0.23
N ALA A 82 2.23 -12.13 0.07
CA ALA A 82 1.78 -13.12 -0.90
C ALA A 82 1.01 -12.48 -2.08
N LEU A 83 0.22 -11.43 -1.81
CA LEU A 83 -0.46 -10.68 -2.86
C LEU A 83 0.53 -9.83 -3.67
N CYS A 84 1.53 -9.23 -3.03
CA CYS A 84 2.60 -8.53 -3.76
C CYS A 84 3.33 -9.47 -4.72
N GLN A 85 3.66 -10.69 -4.27
CA GLN A 85 4.28 -11.72 -5.11
C GLN A 85 3.38 -12.11 -6.28
N PHE A 86 2.09 -12.33 -6.02
CA PHE A 86 1.13 -12.66 -7.07
C PHE A 86 1.03 -11.56 -8.15
N VAL A 87 1.03 -10.28 -7.73
CA VAL A 87 1.04 -9.14 -8.66
C VAL A 87 2.33 -9.14 -9.49
N ALA A 88 3.49 -9.31 -8.86
CA ALA A 88 4.78 -9.35 -9.55
C ALA A 88 4.84 -10.52 -10.57
N ASP A 89 4.33 -11.69 -10.20
CA ASP A 89 4.26 -12.86 -11.09
C ASP A 89 3.33 -12.60 -12.29
N CYS A 90 2.19 -11.93 -12.08
CA CYS A 90 1.29 -11.54 -13.17
C CYS A 90 1.96 -10.57 -14.16
N LEU A 91 2.76 -9.64 -13.65
CA LEU A 91 3.46 -8.64 -14.46
C LEU A 91 4.71 -9.19 -15.13
N ARG A 92 5.26 -10.33 -14.66
CA ARG A 92 6.51 -10.92 -15.15
C ARG A 92 7.66 -9.92 -15.15
N LEU A 93 7.85 -9.24 -14.02
CA LEU A 93 8.87 -8.20 -13.87
C LEU A 93 10.28 -8.72 -14.16
N GLU A 94 11.04 -7.93 -14.92
CA GLU A 94 12.44 -8.20 -15.28
C GLU A 94 13.39 -7.24 -14.53
N GLU A 95 14.69 -7.53 -14.58
CA GLU A 95 15.71 -6.75 -13.84
C GLU A 95 15.82 -5.30 -14.32
N ASP A 96 15.54 -5.03 -15.59
CA ASP A 96 15.64 -3.69 -16.18
C ASP A 96 14.37 -2.84 -16.01
N ASP A 97 13.30 -3.42 -15.47
CA ASP A 97 12.02 -2.72 -15.31
C ASP A 97 12.09 -1.66 -14.20
N LEU A 98 11.64 -0.46 -14.53
CA LEU A 98 11.41 0.59 -13.56
C LEU A 98 10.00 0.48 -13.00
N VAL A 99 9.89 0.24 -11.71
CA VAL A 99 8.61 0.02 -11.02
C VAL A 99 8.37 1.09 -9.97
N ALA A 100 7.16 1.65 -9.92
CA ALA A 100 6.79 2.61 -8.88
C ALA A 100 5.57 2.16 -8.08
N ASP A 101 5.58 2.49 -6.77
CA ASP A 101 4.40 2.50 -5.90
C ASP A 101 4.23 3.92 -5.34
N LEU A 102 3.11 4.58 -5.69
CA LEU A 102 2.88 5.99 -5.36
C LEU A 102 2.30 6.20 -3.95
N THR A 103 2.03 5.12 -3.20
CA THR A 103 1.59 5.10 -1.80
C THR A 103 2.16 3.87 -1.11
N CYS A 104 3.50 3.79 -1.09
CA CYS A 104 4.20 2.53 -0.90
C CYS A 104 4.17 1.95 0.53
N GLY A 105 3.68 2.71 1.52
CA GLY A 105 3.69 2.26 2.90
C GLY A 105 5.10 1.91 3.38
N MET A 106 5.24 0.76 4.02
CA MET A 106 6.54 0.22 4.42
C MET A 106 7.30 -0.52 3.30
N GLY A 107 6.78 -0.48 2.06
CA GLY A 107 7.44 -1.07 0.90
C GLY A 107 7.18 -2.56 0.68
N ASN A 108 5.98 -3.06 0.97
CA ASN A 108 5.68 -4.48 0.80
C ASN A 108 5.81 -4.96 -0.66
N PHE A 109 5.49 -4.11 -1.65
CA PHE A 109 5.77 -4.42 -3.06
C PHE A 109 7.27 -4.52 -3.34
N PHE A 110 8.12 -3.71 -2.68
CA PHE A 110 9.57 -3.73 -2.90
C PHE A 110 10.21 -5.06 -2.48
N ASN A 111 9.57 -5.77 -1.57
CA ASN A 111 10.00 -7.08 -1.09
C ASN A 111 10.07 -8.16 -2.19
N VAL A 112 9.38 -7.94 -3.30
CA VAL A 112 9.24 -8.90 -4.41
C VAL A 112 9.81 -8.40 -5.73
N MET A 113 10.36 -7.18 -5.77
CA MET A 113 10.95 -6.61 -6.97
C MET A 113 12.30 -7.26 -7.30
N PRO A 114 12.61 -7.45 -8.59
CA PRO A 114 13.85 -8.09 -9.03
C PRO A 114 15.10 -7.29 -8.61
N VAL A 115 15.10 -5.98 -8.81
CA VAL A 115 16.22 -5.07 -8.51
C VAL A 115 15.74 -3.88 -7.70
N GLU A 116 16.24 -3.74 -6.47
CA GLU A 116 15.83 -2.68 -5.54
C GLU A 116 16.13 -1.27 -6.06
N ALA A 117 17.26 -1.08 -6.73
CA ALA A 117 17.65 0.22 -7.28
C ALA A 117 16.72 0.73 -8.40
N ASN A 118 15.92 -0.15 -9.00
CA ASN A 118 14.94 0.18 -10.04
C ASN A 118 13.54 0.42 -9.48
N VAL A 119 13.40 0.44 -8.14
CA VAL A 119 12.12 0.65 -7.47
C VAL A 119 12.01 2.08 -6.96
N TYR A 120 10.84 2.66 -7.17
CA TYR A 120 10.51 4.04 -6.79
C TYR A 120 9.29 4.05 -5.88
N GLY A 121 9.35 4.83 -4.81
CA GLY A 121 8.23 4.92 -3.87
C GLY A 121 7.97 6.33 -3.38
N CYS A 122 6.68 6.63 -3.23
CA CYS A 122 6.20 7.84 -2.57
C CYS A 122 5.35 7.44 -1.37
N GLU A 123 5.65 7.98 -0.19
CA GLU A 123 4.90 7.72 1.03
C GLU A 123 4.68 9.00 1.82
N LEU A 124 3.42 9.23 2.22
CA LEU A 124 3.02 10.40 2.99
C LEU A 124 3.36 10.25 4.48
N ASP A 125 3.10 9.05 5.02
CA ASP A 125 3.38 8.78 6.43
C ASP A 125 4.89 8.63 6.68
N THR A 126 5.43 9.56 7.46
CA THR A 126 6.85 9.60 7.79
C THR A 126 7.32 8.35 8.54
N LYS A 127 6.47 7.69 9.33
CA LYS A 127 6.85 6.48 10.07
C LYS A 127 7.02 5.30 9.09
N ALA A 128 6.05 5.07 8.21
CA ALA A 128 6.13 4.03 7.19
C ALA A 128 7.30 4.29 6.22
N PHE A 129 7.50 5.55 5.78
CA PHE A 129 8.64 5.94 4.97
C PHE A 129 9.99 5.61 5.62
N LYS A 130 10.16 5.89 6.93
CA LYS A 130 11.39 5.55 7.66
C LYS A 130 11.66 4.04 7.66
N VAL A 131 10.62 3.25 7.90
CA VAL A 131 10.72 1.79 7.86
C VAL A 131 11.06 1.29 6.46
N ALA A 132 10.38 1.80 5.42
CA ALA A 132 10.70 1.46 4.04
C ALA A 132 12.15 1.80 3.68
N SER A 133 12.63 2.99 4.04
CA SER A 133 14.01 3.42 3.78
C SER A 133 15.05 2.57 4.52
N TYR A 134 14.74 2.11 5.74
CA TYR A 134 15.59 1.19 6.48
C TYR A 134 15.66 -0.20 5.84
N LEU A 135 14.51 -0.72 5.40
CA LEU A 135 14.40 -2.04 4.78
C LEU A 135 15.02 -2.08 3.37
N TYR A 136 14.79 -1.03 2.59
CA TYR A 136 15.15 -0.95 1.16
C TYR A 136 16.02 0.29 0.89
N PRO A 137 17.30 0.28 1.34
CA PRO A 137 18.18 1.45 1.26
C PRO A 137 18.59 1.82 -0.18
N GLU A 138 18.47 0.91 -1.14
CA GLU A 138 18.80 1.16 -2.55
C GLU A 138 17.60 1.67 -3.35
N ALA A 139 16.38 1.56 -2.81
CA ALA A 139 15.17 2.04 -3.47
C ALA A 139 15.10 3.58 -3.51
N ASN A 140 14.50 4.10 -4.57
CA ASN A 140 14.33 5.55 -4.78
C ASN A 140 13.08 6.06 -4.05
N LEU A 141 13.19 6.34 -2.75
CA LEU A 141 12.07 6.68 -1.89
C LEU A 141 11.99 8.17 -1.59
N VAL A 142 10.76 8.70 -1.55
CA VAL A 142 10.49 10.07 -1.10
C VAL A 142 9.36 10.12 -0.09
N ASN A 143 9.54 10.90 0.98
CA ASN A 143 8.47 11.19 1.94
C ASN A 143 7.71 12.43 1.47
N LYS A 144 6.66 12.23 0.69
CA LYS A 144 5.85 13.30 0.11
C LYS A 144 4.39 12.88 -0.04
N ASP A 145 3.53 13.87 -0.14
CA ASP A 145 2.20 13.71 -0.68
C ASP A 145 2.29 13.35 -2.17
N ILE A 146 1.52 12.38 -2.63
CA ILE A 146 1.45 11.95 -4.04
C ILE A 146 1.15 13.12 -4.99
N ARG A 147 0.43 14.16 -4.52
CA ARG A 147 0.15 15.39 -5.29
C ARG A 147 1.42 16.13 -5.67
N ASN A 148 2.41 16.10 -4.79
CA ASN A 148 3.70 16.79 -4.94
C ASN A 148 4.83 15.86 -5.45
N TYR A 149 4.49 14.61 -5.79
CA TYR A 149 5.45 13.67 -6.35
C TYR A 149 5.68 13.95 -7.84
N MET A 150 6.92 14.18 -8.20
CA MET A 150 7.35 14.49 -9.57
C MET A 150 8.65 13.74 -9.87
N PRO A 151 8.58 12.45 -10.26
CA PRO A 151 9.76 11.66 -10.60
C PRO A 151 10.42 12.19 -11.88
N GLN A 152 11.75 12.04 -11.98
CA GLN A 152 12.51 12.45 -13.16
C GLN A 152 12.55 11.37 -14.24
N VAL A 153 12.00 10.20 -13.96
CA VAL A 153 11.94 9.05 -14.85
C VAL A 153 10.50 8.64 -15.12
N ARG A 154 10.30 7.84 -16.17
CA ARG A 154 9.02 7.18 -16.43
C ARG A 154 9.16 5.69 -16.17
N PHE A 155 8.06 5.07 -15.74
CA PHE A 155 8.01 3.70 -15.25
C PHE A 155 7.45 2.75 -16.30
N ASP A 156 7.96 1.53 -16.31
CA ASP A 156 7.37 0.43 -17.06
C ASP A 156 6.11 -0.06 -16.36
N TYR A 157 6.14 -0.07 -15.03
CA TYR A 157 5.01 -0.49 -14.20
C TYR A 157 4.76 0.50 -13.06
N VAL A 158 3.49 0.74 -12.79
CA VAL A 158 3.05 1.34 -11.53
C VAL A 158 2.16 0.33 -10.84
N VAL A 159 2.53 -0.03 -9.62
CA VAL A 159 1.77 -0.94 -8.76
C VAL A 159 1.24 -0.18 -7.56
N GLY A 160 0.20 -0.68 -6.89
CA GLY A 160 -0.21 -0.06 -5.64
C GLY A 160 -1.47 -0.64 -5.02
N ASN A 161 -1.62 -0.28 -3.75
CA ASN A 161 -2.80 -0.49 -2.94
C ASN A 161 -3.17 0.86 -2.31
N PRO A 162 -3.72 1.81 -3.09
CA PRO A 162 -4.05 3.13 -2.58
C PRO A 162 -5.13 3.06 -1.49
N PRO A 163 -5.22 4.04 -0.60
CA PRO A 163 -6.35 4.14 0.31
C PRO A 163 -7.68 4.15 -0.47
N PHE A 164 -8.71 3.45 0.06
CA PHE A 164 -9.96 3.27 -0.66
C PHE A 164 -11.00 4.32 -0.27
N ASN A 165 -11.73 4.80 -1.27
CA ASN A 165 -12.93 5.64 -1.13
C ASN A 165 -12.73 6.95 -0.35
N LEU A 166 -11.49 7.43 -0.21
CA LEU A 166 -11.22 8.77 0.32
C LEU A 166 -11.44 9.81 -0.78
N GLN A 167 -11.85 11.02 -0.38
CA GLN A 167 -11.93 12.15 -1.30
C GLN A 167 -10.62 12.94 -1.25
N TRP A 168 -9.96 13.06 -2.39
CA TRP A 168 -8.71 13.82 -2.51
C TRP A 168 -8.90 15.02 -3.42
N MET A 169 -8.51 16.19 -2.92
CA MET A 169 -8.46 17.43 -3.70
C MET A 169 -7.26 17.38 -4.65
N ALA A 170 -7.51 17.45 -5.94
CA ALA A 170 -6.47 17.53 -6.95
C ALA A 170 -5.99 18.97 -7.17
N GLU A 171 -4.88 19.14 -7.89
CA GLU A 171 -4.26 20.43 -8.19
C GLU A 171 -5.17 21.38 -8.96
N ASN A 172 -6.16 20.85 -9.69
CA ASN A 172 -7.17 21.60 -10.42
C ASN A 172 -8.39 22.03 -9.57
N GLY A 173 -8.32 21.81 -8.24
CA GLY A 173 -9.39 22.12 -7.30
C GLY A 173 -10.62 21.19 -7.37
N LYS A 174 -10.54 20.06 -8.08
CA LYS A 174 -11.59 19.04 -8.12
C LYS A 174 -11.29 17.92 -7.15
N GLU A 175 -12.34 17.38 -6.55
CA GLU A 175 -12.25 16.18 -5.71
C GLU A 175 -12.40 14.92 -6.57
N TYR A 176 -11.59 13.93 -6.25
CA TYR A 176 -11.61 12.61 -6.84
C TYR A 176 -11.55 11.53 -5.77
N LEU A 177 -12.14 10.38 -6.02
CA LEU A 177 -11.85 9.20 -5.21
C LEU A 177 -10.36 8.88 -5.27
N SER A 178 -9.79 8.51 -4.14
CA SER A 178 -8.33 8.26 -3.99
C SER A 178 -7.78 7.29 -5.03
N GLN A 179 -8.51 6.18 -5.32
CA GLN A 179 -8.08 5.21 -6.32
C GLN A 179 -8.12 5.81 -7.74
N LEU A 180 -9.09 6.66 -8.07
CA LEU A 180 -9.12 7.34 -9.37
C LEU A 180 -7.99 8.37 -9.48
N TYR A 181 -7.77 9.15 -8.41
CA TYR A 181 -6.67 10.09 -8.38
C TYR A 181 -5.32 9.39 -8.58
N TYR A 182 -5.13 8.24 -7.89
CA TYR A 182 -3.92 7.42 -8.07
C TYR A 182 -3.72 7.01 -9.53
N CYS A 183 -4.78 6.50 -10.18
CA CYS A 183 -4.71 6.13 -11.60
C CYS A 183 -4.32 7.31 -12.50
N LEU A 184 -4.99 8.46 -12.33
CA LEU A 184 -4.71 9.65 -13.13
C LEU A 184 -3.30 10.19 -12.92
N LYS A 185 -2.77 10.06 -11.68
CA LYS A 185 -1.38 10.43 -11.37
C LYS A 185 -0.39 9.45 -11.98
N ALA A 186 -0.67 8.14 -11.88
CA ALA A 186 0.14 7.09 -12.49
C ALA A 186 0.26 7.25 -14.02
N ALA A 187 -0.82 7.64 -14.69
CA ALA A 187 -0.80 7.91 -16.13
C ALA A 187 0.23 8.96 -16.55
N GLN A 188 0.53 9.94 -15.69
CA GLN A 188 1.52 10.97 -15.96
C GLN A 188 2.96 10.43 -15.94
N PHE A 189 3.19 9.32 -15.26
CA PHE A 189 4.52 8.79 -14.96
C PHE A 189 4.83 7.49 -15.70
N LEU A 190 3.83 6.81 -16.24
CA LEU A 190 4.04 5.61 -17.04
C LEU A 190 4.70 5.93 -18.39
N LYS A 191 5.55 5.03 -18.86
CA LYS A 191 6.02 4.99 -20.24
C LYS A 191 4.84 4.69 -21.20
N PRO A 192 4.96 5.00 -22.52
CA PRO A 192 4.04 4.45 -23.49
C PRO A 192 4.02 2.91 -23.39
N LEU A 193 2.84 2.30 -23.33
CA LEU A 193 2.59 0.88 -23.09
C LEU A 193 2.96 0.38 -21.69
N GLY A 194 3.32 1.25 -20.77
CA GLY A 194 3.51 0.88 -19.37
C GLY A 194 2.21 0.40 -18.72
N ILE A 195 2.30 -0.45 -17.72
CA ILE A 195 1.16 -1.11 -17.09
C ILE A 195 0.93 -0.54 -15.68
N LEU A 196 -0.35 -0.27 -15.38
CA LEU A 196 -0.83 0.02 -14.05
C LEU A 196 -1.49 -1.22 -13.47
N ALA A 197 -1.04 -1.69 -12.30
CA ALA A 197 -1.63 -2.81 -11.59
C ALA A 197 -2.06 -2.37 -10.17
N LEU A 198 -3.37 -2.33 -9.92
CA LEU A 198 -3.94 -1.81 -8.69
C LEU A 198 -4.80 -2.81 -7.96
N ILE A 199 -4.63 -2.85 -6.64
CA ILE A 199 -5.60 -3.46 -5.73
C ILE A 199 -6.65 -2.39 -5.43
N VAL A 200 -7.91 -2.70 -5.70
CA VAL A 200 -9.03 -1.77 -5.55
C VAL A 200 -10.29 -2.49 -5.08
N PRO A 201 -11.27 -1.79 -4.48
CA PRO A 201 -12.57 -2.38 -4.18
C PRO A 201 -13.25 -2.93 -5.44
N ASN A 202 -14.03 -4.01 -5.33
CA ASN A 202 -14.80 -4.56 -6.46
C ASN A 202 -15.73 -3.56 -7.12
N SER A 203 -16.23 -2.59 -6.35
CA SER A 203 -17.07 -1.51 -6.85
C SER A 203 -16.34 -0.48 -7.73
N PHE A 204 -15.01 -0.43 -7.68
CA PHE A 204 -14.26 0.54 -8.48
C PHE A 204 -14.42 0.26 -9.97
N LEU A 205 -14.90 1.26 -10.72
CA LEU A 205 -15.21 1.20 -12.15
C LEU A 205 -16.29 0.16 -12.53
N ALA A 206 -17.05 -0.34 -11.57
CA ALA A 206 -18.24 -1.14 -11.89
C ALA A 206 -19.41 -0.22 -12.28
N ASP A 207 -20.15 -0.57 -13.33
CA ASP A 207 -21.25 0.24 -13.92
C ASP A 207 -22.29 0.69 -12.89
N SER A 208 -22.57 -0.16 -11.89
CA SER A 208 -23.54 0.12 -10.84
C SER A 208 -23.05 1.10 -9.75
N PHE A 209 -21.75 1.39 -9.69
CA PHE A 209 -21.12 2.16 -8.61
C PHE A 209 -20.26 3.33 -9.10
N SER A 210 -20.01 3.42 -10.41
CA SER A 210 -19.13 4.44 -10.97
C SER A 210 -19.91 5.41 -11.83
N ASP A 211 -19.68 6.70 -11.63
CA ASP A 211 -20.14 7.73 -12.54
C ASP A 211 -19.52 7.50 -13.93
N SER A 212 -20.33 7.61 -14.97
CA SER A 212 -19.90 7.52 -16.38
C SER A 212 -18.77 8.51 -16.72
N SER A 213 -18.66 9.63 -16.00
CA SER A 213 -17.56 10.58 -16.16
C SER A 213 -16.22 10.03 -15.63
N MET A 214 -16.26 9.21 -14.57
CA MET A 214 -15.09 8.54 -14.02
C MET A 214 -14.55 7.48 -14.99
N ILE A 215 -15.45 6.65 -15.53
CA ILE A 215 -15.10 5.62 -16.51
C ILE A 215 -14.45 6.28 -17.74
N ARG A 216 -15.07 7.32 -18.30
CA ARG A 216 -14.50 8.06 -19.46
C ARG A 216 -13.11 8.65 -19.19
N LYS A 217 -12.84 9.13 -17.96
CA LYS A 217 -11.50 9.63 -17.60
C LYS A 217 -10.47 8.52 -17.61
N MET A 218 -10.84 7.32 -17.15
CA MET A 218 -9.96 6.16 -17.17
C MET A 218 -9.71 5.68 -18.59
N GLU A 219 -10.76 5.54 -19.41
CA GLU A 219 -10.67 5.14 -20.83
C GLU A 219 -9.84 6.10 -21.68
N ALA A 220 -9.84 7.40 -21.33
CA ALA A 220 -9.02 8.40 -22.02
C ALA A 220 -7.50 8.26 -21.74
N GLN A 221 -7.12 7.58 -20.67
CA GLN A 221 -5.72 7.44 -20.22
C GLN A 221 -5.22 6.00 -20.33
N PHE A 222 -6.09 5.01 -20.15
CA PHE A 222 -5.73 3.62 -20.04
C PHE A 222 -6.58 2.74 -20.96
N ARG A 223 -5.97 1.66 -21.43
CA ARG A 223 -6.69 0.54 -21.99
C ARG A 223 -6.82 -0.54 -20.90
N PHE A 224 -8.04 -0.91 -20.60
CA PHE A 224 -8.30 -2.02 -19.66
C PHE A 224 -7.77 -3.33 -20.25
N LEU A 225 -6.92 -4.03 -19.49
CA LEU A 225 -6.33 -5.30 -19.87
C LEU A 225 -7.06 -6.49 -19.22
N GLY A 226 -7.48 -6.33 -17.97
CA GLY A 226 -8.19 -7.37 -17.24
C GLY A 226 -8.32 -7.07 -15.75
N GLN A 227 -9.05 -7.95 -15.07
CA GLN A 227 -9.16 -7.92 -13.61
C GLN A 227 -9.23 -9.34 -13.05
N ILE A 228 -8.75 -9.50 -11.83
CA ILE A 228 -8.79 -10.75 -11.08
C ILE A 228 -9.50 -10.47 -9.76
N LEU A 229 -10.59 -11.17 -9.49
CA LEU A 229 -11.27 -11.10 -8.19
C LEU A 229 -10.39 -11.80 -7.16
N LEU A 230 -10.16 -11.13 -6.05
CA LEU A 230 -9.35 -11.68 -4.95
C LEU A 230 -10.27 -12.30 -3.89
N PRO A 231 -9.78 -13.31 -3.14
CA PRO A 231 -10.53 -13.88 -2.03
C PRO A 231 -10.92 -12.84 -1.00
N ASP A 232 -12.11 -12.97 -0.42
CA ASP A 232 -12.67 -12.03 0.57
C ASP A 232 -11.85 -11.96 1.88
N ASP A 233 -11.00 -12.96 2.12
CA ASP A 233 -10.11 -13.08 3.26
C ASP A 233 -8.67 -12.62 3.00
N THR A 234 -8.40 -12.03 1.83
CA THR A 234 -7.06 -11.55 1.43
C THR A 234 -6.40 -10.67 2.49
N PHE A 235 -7.16 -9.86 3.20
CA PHE A 235 -6.69 -8.99 4.29
C PHE A 235 -7.04 -9.51 5.70
N ALA A 236 -7.38 -10.80 5.84
CA ALA A 236 -7.79 -11.37 7.12
C ALA A 236 -6.73 -11.24 8.22
N GLN A 237 -5.44 -11.33 7.88
CA GLN A 237 -4.35 -11.12 8.84
C GLN A 237 -4.35 -9.72 9.46
N MET A 238 -4.93 -8.73 8.77
CA MET A 238 -5.12 -7.36 9.27
C MET A 238 -6.48 -7.18 9.97
N GLY A 239 -7.20 -8.27 10.20
CA GLY A 239 -8.52 -8.26 10.84
C GLY A 239 -9.66 -7.84 9.92
N VAL A 240 -9.42 -7.70 8.62
CA VAL A 240 -10.45 -7.38 7.63
C VAL A 240 -10.85 -8.64 6.90
N SER A 241 -12.11 -9.06 7.09
CA SER A 241 -12.73 -10.17 6.40
C SER A 241 -13.96 -9.71 5.64
N HIS A 242 -14.33 -10.45 4.60
CA HIS A 242 -15.49 -10.16 3.76
C HIS A 242 -15.46 -8.77 3.09
N PHE A 243 -14.25 -8.32 2.72
CA PHE A 243 -14.08 -7.09 1.98
C PHE A 243 -13.73 -7.42 0.52
N PRO A 244 -14.70 -7.32 -0.41
CA PRO A 244 -14.51 -7.71 -1.79
C PRO A 244 -13.57 -6.73 -2.52
N ILE A 245 -12.45 -7.25 -2.96
CA ILE A 245 -11.42 -6.51 -3.71
C ILE A 245 -11.05 -7.23 -5.00
N LYS A 246 -10.43 -6.50 -5.89
CA LYS A 246 -9.89 -7.02 -7.15
C LYS A 246 -8.51 -6.45 -7.42
N LEU A 247 -7.71 -7.22 -8.15
CA LEU A 247 -6.54 -6.73 -8.85
C LEU A 247 -6.99 -6.30 -10.25
N GLN A 248 -6.66 -5.09 -10.65
CA GLN A 248 -7.02 -4.49 -11.92
C GLN A 248 -5.77 -4.06 -12.69
N PHE A 249 -5.73 -4.39 -13.96
CA PHE A 249 -4.68 -4.04 -14.91
C PHE A 249 -5.21 -3.12 -16.01
#